data_0368136f100f038ae20de98528f437e5
#
_entry.id   0368136f100f038ae20de98528f437e5
#
_cell.length_a   1.000
_cell.length_b   1.000
_cell.length_c   1.000
_cell.angle_alpha   90.00
_cell.angle_beta   90.00
_cell.angle_gamma   90.00
#
_symmetry.space_group_name_H-M   'P 1'
#
loop_
_entity.id
_entity.type
_entity.pdbx_description
1 polymer ?
#
loop_
_entity_poly.entity_id
_entity_poly.type
_entity_poly.pdbx_seq_one_letter_code
_entity_poly.pdbx_strand_id
1 'polypeptide(L)'
;NEFKAACLTIAVITGTSASPSTKKLIAKLNETFENVAHVEYDAVSESAALDAFELMYGTRALPDYNLEKAEVIVSVGADFLGNWQGGGFEARYSKGRVPTNGKMSRHIQFESNMSLSGANADKRILVKPSEQNQTLIKLYQAIVNGNVSTEATPLNVAIQKAATQLKTAGSKAVVLTGIQDKNAQILALAINKALNSEVLEVSATKNIRKG
;
A
#
# COMPACT_ATOMS: atom_id res chain seq x y z
N ASN A 1 -13.66 41.69 8.53
CA ASN A 1 -14.89 41.89 9.33
C ASN A 1 -16.17 41.62 8.58
N GLU A 2 -16.19 41.67 7.24
CA GLU A 2 -17.39 41.36 6.42
C GLU A 2 -17.84 39.90 6.55
N PHE A 3 -16.90 38.95 6.67
CA PHE A 3 -17.22 37.53 6.84
C PHE A 3 -17.91 37.20 8.17
N LYS A 4 -17.67 38.00 9.25
CA LYS A 4 -18.35 37.81 10.53
C LYS A 4 -19.81 38.33 10.51
N ALA A 5 -20.13 39.28 9.62
CA ALA A 5 -21.45 39.88 9.52
C ALA A 5 -22.41 39.12 8.60
N ALA A 6 -21.88 38.35 7.64
CA ALA A 6 -22.69 37.54 6.74
C ALA A 6 -22.79 36.14 7.35
N CYS A 7 -23.92 35.67 7.80
CA CYS A 7 -24.17 34.28 8.28
C CYS A 7 -23.89 33.21 7.19
N LEU A 8 -22.75 33.31 6.52
CA LEU A 8 -22.33 32.44 5.42
C LEU A 8 -21.40 31.34 5.97
N THR A 9 -21.64 30.12 5.56
CA THR A 9 -20.68 29.02 5.83
C THR A 9 -19.50 29.13 4.91
N ILE A 10 -18.28 29.14 5.47
CA ILE A 10 -17.02 29.16 4.74
C ILE A 10 -16.51 27.72 4.68
N ALA A 11 -16.37 27.16 3.50
CA ALA A 11 -15.71 25.88 3.29
C ALA A 11 -14.25 26.11 2.87
N VAL A 12 -13.29 25.58 3.64
CA VAL A 12 -11.87 25.57 3.30
C VAL A 12 -11.54 24.19 2.79
N ILE A 13 -11.28 24.05 1.49
CA ILE A 13 -10.96 22.77 0.85
C ILE A 13 -9.45 22.75 0.60
N THR A 14 -8.78 21.71 1.11
CA THR A 14 -7.34 21.51 0.90
C THR A 14 -7.04 20.04 0.59
N GLY A 15 -5.92 19.74 -0.01
CA GLY A 15 -5.36 18.38 0.04
C GLY A 15 -4.84 18.05 1.45
N THR A 16 -4.56 16.78 1.70
CA THR A 16 -3.93 16.36 2.96
C THR A 16 -2.61 17.09 3.17
N SER A 17 -2.49 17.82 4.27
CA SER A 17 -1.28 18.58 4.63
C SER A 17 -0.53 17.90 5.76
N ALA A 18 0.77 17.61 5.52
CA ALA A 18 1.68 17.13 6.55
C ALA A 18 2.25 18.30 7.42
N SER A 19 2.09 19.56 6.98
CA SER A 19 2.66 20.73 7.64
C SER A 19 2.00 21.04 8.99
N PRO A 20 2.73 21.01 10.11
CA PRO A 20 2.18 21.38 11.42
C PRO A 20 1.73 22.84 11.49
N SER A 21 2.43 23.75 10.78
CA SER A 21 2.08 25.17 10.74
C SER A 21 0.77 25.41 10.01
N THR A 22 0.55 24.72 8.88
CA THR A 22 -0.73 24.78 8.14
C THR A 22 -1.87 24.28 9.01
N LYS A 23 -1.70 23.15 9.71
CA LYS A 23 -2.71 22.61 10.64
C LYS A 23 -3.06 23.59 11.76
N LYS A 24 -2.05 24.24 12.36
CA LYS A 24 -2.27 25.28 13.37
C LYS A 24 -3.02 26.49 12.81
N LEU A 25 -2.71 26.90 11.58
CA LEU A 25 -3.39 28.02 10.94
C LEU A 25 -4.88 27.71 10.68
N ILE A 26 -5.17 26.50 10.19
CA ILE A 26 -6.55 26.05 9.97
C ILE A 26 -7.31 25.95 11.30
N ALA A 27 -6.68 25.39 12.34
CA ALA A 27 -7.28 25.34 13.67
C ALA A 27 -7.62 26.75 14.19
N LYS A 28 -6.68 27.70 14.07
CA LYS A 28 -6.92 29.10 14.44
C LYS A 28 -8.02 29.77 13.63
N LEU A 29 -8.15 29.41 12.35
CA LEU A 29 -9.23 29.90 11.50
C LEU A 29 -10.59 29.39 12.02
N ASN A 30 -10.70 28.11 12.34
CA ASN A 30 -11.91 27.51 12.91
C ASN A 30 -12.28 28.08 14.29
N GLU A 31 -11.29 28.43 15.10
CA GLU A 31 -11.51 29.11 16.39
C GLU A 31 -11.98 30.57 16.23
N THR A 32 -11.55 31.23 15.15
CA THR A 32 -11.85 32.65 14.90
C THR A 32 -13.20 32.88 14.27
N PHE A 33 -13.68 31.92 13.49
CA PHE A 33 -14.93 32.00 12.72
C PHE A 33 -15.83 30.79 13.03
N GLU A 34 -17.01 31.02 13.57
CA GLU A 34 -17.93 29.94 13.98
C GLU A 34 -18.49 29.09 12.83
N ASN A 35 -18.53 29.65 11.62
CA ASN A 35 -19.12 29.02 10.42
C ASN A 35 -18.06 28.52 9.43
N VAL A 36 -16.92 28.04 9.88
CA VAL A 36 -15.86 27.47 9.02
C VAL A 36 -15.86 25.97 9.09
N ALA A 37 -15.89 25.30 7.94
CA ALA A 37 -15.70 23.88 7.79
C ALA A 37 -14.41 23.63 7.01
N HIS A 38 -13.48 22.86 7.56
CA HIS A 38 -12.30 22.38 6.82
C HIS A 38 -12.54 20.98 6.29
N VAL A 39 -12.37 20.81 4.98
CA VAL A 39 -12.52 19.55 4.26
C VAL A 39 -11.20 19.20 3.60
N GLU A 40 -10.62 18.06 3.96
CA GLU A 40 -9.48 17.50 3.22
C GLU A 40 -10.02 16.69 2.05
N TYR A 41 -9.54 16.97 0.84
CA TYR A 41 -9.91 16.27 -0.39
C TYR A 41 -8.65 16.02 -1.23
N ASP A 42 -8.34 14.75 -1.46
CA ASP A 42 -7.25 14.32 -2.32
C ASP A 42 -7.83 13.63 -3.55
N ALA A 43 -7.60 14.20 -4.75
CA ALA A 43 -8.06 13.62 -6.01
C ALA A 43 -7.51 12.22 -6.26
N VAL A 44 -6.32 11.92 -5.71
CA VAL A 44 -5.74 10.58 -5.65
C VAL A 44 -5.63 10.21 -4.17
N SER A 45 -6.66 9.56 -3.67
CA SER A 45 -6.78 9.15 -2.26
C SER A 45 -6.16 7.76 -2.03
N GLU A 46 -5.64 7.55 -0.82
CA GLU A 46 -5.24 6.22 -0.30
C GLU A 46 -6.28 5.69 0.71
N SER A 47 -7.52 6.21 0.68
CA SER A 47 -8.56 5.88 1.67
C SER A 47 -8.80 4.37 1.80
N ALA A 48 -8.78 3.62 0.70
CA ALA A 48 -8.93 2.16 0.73
C ALA A 48 -7.85 1.47 1.61
N ALA A 49 -6.60 1.90 1.48
CA ALA A 49 -5.49 1.38 2.28
C ALA A 49 -5.55 1.86 3.73
N LEU A 50 -5.90 3.13 3.95
CA LEU A 50 -6.08 3.72 5.28
C LEU A 50 -7.18 3.00 6.07
N ASP A 51 -8.34 2.77 5.44
CA ASP A 51 -9.49 2.12 6.07
C ASP A 51 -9.26 0.62 6.31
N ALA A 52 -8.49 -0.03 5.44
CA ALA A 52 -8.07 -1.42 5.62
C ALA A 52 -7.10 -1.55 6.80
N PHE A 53 -6.15 -0.63 6.92
CA PHE A 53 -5.19 -0.64 8.02
C PHE A 53 -5.87 -0.33 9.36
N GLU A 54 -6.80 0.64 9.38
CA GLU A 54 -7.62 0.92 10.57
C GLU A 54 -8.41 -0.31 11.05
N LEU A 55 -9.04 -1.05 10.12
CA LEU A 55 -9.79 -2.26 10.46
C LEU A 55 -8.88 -3.34 11.05
N MET A 56 -7.65 -3.47 10.55
CA MET A 56 -6.72 -4.54 10.95
C MET A 56 -5.90 -4.21 12.19
N TYR A 57 -5.59 -2.91 12.42
CA TYR A 57 -4.64 -2.45 13.44
C TYR A 57 -5.15 -1.32 14.32
N GLY A 58 -6.40 -0.84 14.13
CA GLY A 58 -7.05 0.14 14.99
C GLY A 58 -6.62 1.59 14.78
N THR A 59 -5.81 1.88 13.77
CA THR A 59 -5.35 3.25 13.46
C THR A 59 -5.50 3.54 11.99
N ARG A 60 -6.17 4.65 11.63
CA ARG A 60 -6.33 5.07 10.24
C ARG A 60 -5.06 5.76 9.74
N ALA A 61 -4.11 4.97 9.25
CA ALA A 61 -2.82 5.43 8.74
C ALA A 61 -2.30 4.44 7.68
N LEU A 62 -1.26 4.81 6.94
CA LEU A 62 -0.55 3.87 6.06
C LEU A 62 0.63 3.26 6.82
N PRO A 63 0.83 1.93 6.76
CA PRO A 63 2.02 1.30 7.31
C PRO A 63 3.27 1.70 6.52
N ASP A 64 4.42 1.55 7.12
CA ASP A 64 5.69 1.59 6.40
C ASP A 64 6.16 0.17 6.04
N TYR A 65 7.03 0.07 5.03
CA TYR A 65 7.58 -1.20 4.57
C TYR A 65 9.09 -1.12 4.52
N ASN A 66 9.76 -1.93 5.33
CA ASN A 66 11.21 -2.01 5.35
C ASN A 66 11.71 -3.05 4.33
N LEU A 67 11.72 -2.64 3.05
CA LEU A 67 12.08 -3.53 1.95
C LEU A 67 13.55 -4.02 2.00
N GLU A 68 14.41 -3.40 2.81
CA GLU A 68 15.77 -3.87 3.05
C GLU A 68 15.80 -5.24 3.73
N LYS A 69 14.79 -5.53 4.58
CA LYS A 69 14.66 -6.83 5.28
C LYS A 69 14.06 -7.93 4.39
N ALA A 70 13.50 -7.57 3.23
CA ALA A 70 12.78 -8.52 2.40
C ALA A 70 13.72 -9.47 1.64
N GLU A 71 13.46 -10.77 1.76
CA GLU A 71 14.03 -11.78 0.85
C GLU A 71 13.12 -12.03 -0.37
N VAL A 72 11.80 -11.91 -0.19
CA VAL A 72 10.82 -12.05 -1.28
C VAL A 72 9.79 -10.93 -1.20
N ILE A 73 9.64 -10.19 -2.30
CA ILE A 73 8.65 -9.14 -2.50
C ILE A 73 7.71 -9.60 -3.60
N VAL A 74 6.42 -9.66 -3.30
CA VAL A 74 5.36 -9.87 -4.31
C VAL A 74 4.47 -8.65 -4.32
N SER A 75 4.33 -8.04 -5.49
CA SER A 75 3.48 -6.87 -5.68
C SER A 75 2.36 -7.17 -6.69
N VAL A 76 1.14 -6.75 -6.36
CA VAL A 76 -0.02 -6.79 -7.25
C VAL A 76 -0.46 -5.36 -7.55
N GLY A 77 -0.01 -4.83 -8.67
CA GLY A 77 -0.36 -3.49 -9.15
C GLY A 77 0.23 -2.32 -8.35
N ALA A 78 1.11 -2.55 -7.36
CA ALA A 78 1.75 -1.46 -6.64
C ALA A 78 3.04 -1.02 -7.34
N ASP A 79 3.09 0.24 -7.77
CA ASP A 79 4.34 0.86 -8.27
C ASP A 79 5.10 1.52 -7.11
N PHE A 80 5.65 0.69 -6.22
CA PHE A 80 6.30 1.14 -4.98
C PHE A 80 7.68 1.81 -5.22
N LEU A 81 8.27 1.67 -6.40
CA LEU A 81 9.43 2.46 -6.83
C LEU A 81 9.04 3.79 -7.47
N GLY A 82 7.75 3.99 -7.75
CA GLY A 82 7.18 5.25 -8.21
C GLY A 82 6.49 6.00 -7.08
N ASN A 83 5.20 6.32 -7.28
CA ASN A 83 4.44 7.20 -6.38
C ASN A 83 3.41 6.46 -5.50
N TRP A 84 3.51 5.14 -5.35
CA TRP A 84 2.63 4.36 -4.49
C TRP A 84 2.79 4.79 -3.02
N GLN A 85 1.67 5.07 -2.36
CA GLN A 85 1.64 5.55 -0.96
C GLN A 85 2.64 6.67 -0.64
N GLY A 86 2.84 7.59 -1.61
CA GLY A 86 3.72 8.75 -1.47
C GLY A 86 5.21 8.47 -1.70
N GLY A 87 5.59 7.25 -2.11
CA GLY A 87 6.96 6.90 -2.44
C GLY A 87 7.88 6.73 -1.23
N GLY A 88 9.20 6.77 -1.47
CA GLY A 88 10.24 6.70 -0.44
C GLY A 88 10.69 5.26 -0.11
N PHE A 89 10.32 4.27 -0.92
CA PHE A 89 10.69 2.87 -0.71
C PHE A 89 11.96 2.45 -1.49
N GLU A 90 12.37 3.24 -2.48
CA GLU A 90 13.46 2.93 -3.41
C GLU A 90 14.81 2.76 -2.73
N ALA A 91 15.11 3.58 -1.72
CA ALA A 91 16.38 3.49 -0.99
C ALA A 91 16.51 2.17 -0.21
N ARG A 92 15.42 1.72 0.43
CA ARG A 92 15.42 0.42 1.15
C ARG A 92 15.36 -0.76 0.19
N TYR A 93 14.62 -0.62 -0.92
CA TYR A 93 14.59 -1.63 -1.97
C TYR A 93 15.99 -1.84 -2.57
N SER A 94 16.69 -0.76 -2.95
CA SER A 94 18.01 -0.84 -3.55
C SER A 94 19.03 -1.54 -2.64
N LYS A 95 18.99 -1.31 -1.34
CA LYS A 95 19.84 -2.02 -0.37
C LYS A 95 19.60 -3.53 -0.37
N GLY A 96 18.33 -3.97 -0.40
CA GLY A 96 17.97 -5.38 -0.50
C GLY A 96 18.36 -6.02 -1.85
N ARG A 97 18.63 -5.20 -2.88
CA ARG A 97 19.05 -5.63 -4.23
C ARG A 97 20.58 -5.69 -4.40
N VAL A 98 21.34 -5.29 -3.41
CA VAL A 98 22.80 -5.47 -3.40
C VAL A 98 23.10 -6.90 -2.94
N PRO A 99 23.77 -7.73 -3.77
CA PRO A 99 24.09 -9.09 -3.39
C PRO A 99 25.00 -9.13 -2.17
N THR A 100 24.52 -9.72 -1.08
CA THR A 100 25.30 -9.97 0.13
C THR A 100 25.44 -11.48 0.30
N ASN A 101 26.67 -11.98 0.32
CA ASN A 101 26.97 -13.42 0.36
C ASN A 101 26.27 -14.21 -0.76
N GLY A 102 26.18 -13.62 -1.96
CA GLY A 102 25.53 -14.22 -3.13
C GLY A 102 24.01 -14.25 -3.09
N LYS A 103 23.38 -13.58 -2.12
CA LYS A 103 21.93 -13.49 -1.97
C LYS A 103 21.46 -12.04 -2.11
N MET A 104 20.37 -11.84 -2.82
CA MET A 104 19.63 -10.57 -2.88
C MET A 104 18.13 -10.84 -2.84
N SER A 105 17.33 -9.82 -2.54
CA SER A 105 15.86 -9.93 -2.53
C SER A 105 15.34 -10.32 -3.90
N ARG A 106 14.28 -11.14 -3.93
CA ARG A 106 13.57 -11.51 -5.14
C ARG A 106 12.28 -10.72 -5.25
N HIS A 107 12.07 -10.07 -6.40
CA HIS A 107 10.90 -9.26 -6.67
C HIS A 107 10.04 -9.88 -7.78
N ILE A 108 8.75 -10.14 -7.49
CA ILE A 108 7.75 -10.65 -8.41
C ILE A 108 6.64 -9.60 -8.53
N GLN A 109 6.39 -9.12 -9.74
CA GLN A 109 5.39 -8.09 -10.03
C GLN A 109 4.26 -8.64 -10.89
N PHE A 110 3.03 -8.56 -10.39
CA PHE A 110 1.80 -8.79 -11.15
C PHE A 110 1.19 -7.44 -11.50
N GLU A 111 1.11 -7.08 -12.78
CA GLU A 111 0.62 -5.76 -13.18
C GLU A 111 0.08 -5.74 -14.62
N SER A 112 -0.73 -4.74 -14.93
CA SER A 112 -1.30 -4.55 -16.27
C SER A 112 -0.38 -3.71 -17.17
N ASN A 113 0.17 -2.63 -16.62
CA ASN A 113 1.11 -1.74 -17.30
C ASN A 113 2.52 -2.00 -16.78
N MET A 114 3.52 -1.74 -17.60
CA MET A 114 4.90 -1.77 -17.12
C MET A 114 5.18 -0.52 -16.30
N SER A 115 5.20 -0.70 -14.97
CA SER A 115 5.57 0.34 -14.01
C SER A 115 7.09 0.37 -13.79
N LEU A 116 7.57 1.37 -13.04
CA LEU A 116 8.97 1.42 -12.62
C LEU A 116 9.33 0.20 -11.77
N SER A 117 8.42 -0.22 -10.87
CA SER A 117 8.57 -1.45 -10.09
C SER A 117 8.62 -2.69 -10.97
N GLY A 118 7.73 -2.78 -11.97
CA GLY A 118 7.70 -3.91 -12.90
C GLY A 118 8.93 -4.00 -13.80
N ALA A 119 9.51 -2.85 -14.19
CA ALA A 119 10.75 -2.81 -14.96
C ALA A 119 11.97 -3.33 -14.18
N ASN A 120 11.93 -3.23 -12.85
CA ASN A 120 13.00 -3.69 -11.96
C ASN A 120 12.73 -5.08 -11.33
N ALA A 121 11.60 -5.72 -11.67
CA ALA A 121 11.24 -7.02 -11.11
C ALA A 121 12.05 -8.17 -11.75
N ASP A 122 12.42 -9.17 -10.93
CA ASP A 122 13.04 -10.41 -11.44
C ASP A 122 12.05 -11.25 -12.26
N LYS A 123 10.78 -11.14 -11.92
CA LYS A 123 9.70 -11.78 -12.67
C LYS A 123 8.51 -10.84 -12.74
N ARG A 124 8.23 -10.36 -13.91
CA ARG A 124 7.01 -9.61 -14.23
C ARG A 124 5.98 -10.54 -14.87
N ILE A 125 4.76 -10.52 -14.37
CA ILE A 125 3.62 -11.28 -14.88
C ILE A 125 2.55 -10.28 -15.32
N LEU A 126 2.18 -10.32 -16.60
CA LEU A 126 1.10 -9.51 -17.13
C LEU A 126 -0.24 -10.04 -16.63
N VAL A 127 -1.02 -9.15 -16.02
CA VAL A 127 -2.35 -9.46 -15.48
C VAL A 127 -3.30 -8.36 -15.92
N LYS A 128 -4.47 -8.72 -16.44
CA LYS A 128 -5.50 -7.71 -16.80
C LYS A 128 -5.97 -6.97 -15.55
N PRO A 129 -6.39 -5.69 -15.65
CA PRO A 129 -6.94 -4.97 -14.51
C PRO A 129 -8.06 -5.73 -13.80
N SER A 130 -8.96 -6.37 -14.54
CA SER A 130 -10.05 -7.18 -14.01
C SER A 130 -9.62 -8.46 -13.29
N GLU A 131 -8.39 -8.94 -13.51
CA GLU A 131 -7.84 -10.17 -12.91
C GLU A 131 -6.95 -9.88 -11.68
N GLN A 132 -6.61 -8.63 -11.40
CA GLN A 132 -5.72 -8.28 -10.28
C GLN A 132 -6.32 -8.67 -8.92
N ASN A 133 -7.59 -8.37 -8.68
CA ASN A 133 -8.29 -8.79 -7.46
C ASN A 133 -8.28 -10.31 -7.31
N GLN A 134 -8.56 -11.04 -8.39
CA GLN A 134 -8.55 -12.50 -8.38
C GLN A 134 -7.16 -13.08 -8.13
N THR A 135 -6.12 -12.41 -8.64
CA THR A 135 -4.72 -12.79 -8.37
C THR A 135 -4.43 -12.70 -6.87
N LEU A 136 -4.85 -11.63 -6.21
CA LEU A 136 -4.64 -11.43 -4.78
C LEU A 136 -5.46 -12.44 -3.95
N ILE A 137 -6.70 -12.71 -4.33
CA ILE A 137 -7.55 -13.75 -3.69
C ILE A 137 -6.87 -15.12 -3.77
N LYS A 138 -6.37 -15.51 -4.96
CA LYS A 138 -5.68 -16.80 -5.14
C LYS A 138 -4.36 -16.87 -4.35
N LEU A 139 -3.61 -15.77 -4.24
CA LEU A 139 -2.43 -15.69 -3.36
C LEU A 139 -2.82 -15.92 -1.89
N TYR A 140 -3.88 -15.25 -1.43
CA TYR A 140 -4.41 -15.44 -0.08
C TYR A 140 -4.82 -16.89 0.16
N GLN A 141 -5.60 -17.48 -0.73
CA GLN A 141 -6.04 -18.87 -0.63
C GLN A 141 -4.86 -19.84 -0.56
N ALA A 142 -3.84 -19.63 -1.40
CA ALA A 142 -2.67 -20.50 -1.43
C ALA A 142 -1.80 -20.37 -0.15
N ILE A 143 -1.74 -19.18 0.44
CA ILE A 143 -0.89 -18.92 1.61
C ILE A 143 -1.61 -19.26 2.91
N VAL A 144 -2.83 -18.74 3.09
CA VAL A 144 -3.56 -18.81 4.37
C VAL A 144 -4.38 -20.10 4.46
N ASN A 145 -5.09 -20.46 3.39
CA ASN A 145 -5.99 -21.62 3.40
C ASN A 145 -5.33 -22.91 2.88
N GLY A 146 -4.12 -22.81 2.33
CA GLY A 146 -3.45 -23.96 1.71
C GLY A 146 -4.08 -24.44 0.39
N ASN A 147 -5.08 -23.72 -0.11
CA ASN A 147 -5.81 -24.09 -1.33
C ASN A 147 -5.00 -23.72 -2.58
N VAL A 148 -4.79 -24.71 -3.43
CA VAL A 148 -4.09 -24.59 -4.69
C VAL A 148 -5.09 -24.66 -5.82
N SER A 149 -5.03 -23.73 -6.78
CA SER A 149 -5.88 -23.82 -7.98
C SER A 149 -5.52 -25.08 -8.76
N THR A 150 -6.51 -25.88 -9.08
CA THR A 150 -6.36 -27.10 -9.90
C THR A 150 -6.21 -26.80 -11.38
N GLU A 151 -6.58 -25.60 -11.81
CA GLU A 151 -6.47 -25.16 -13.20
C GLU A 151 -5.06 -24.70 -13.54
N ALA A 152 -4.41 -25.36 -14.49
CA ALA A 152 -3.01 -25.10 -14.87
C ALA A 152 -2.87 -23.96 -15.90
N THR A 153 -3.46 -22.79 -15.64
CA THR A 153 -3.20 -21.60 -16.47
C THR A 153 -1.83 -21.02 -16.16
N PRO A 154 -1.18 -20.33 -17.11
CA PRO A 154 0.11 -19.66 -16.86
C PRO A 154 0.08 -18.71 -15.65
N LEU A 155 -1.04 -18.01 -15.44
CA LEU A 155 -1.24 -17.13 -14.30
C LEU A 155 -1.31 -17.92 -12.99
N ASN A 156 -2.09 -19.00 -12.94
CA ASN A 156 -2.21 -19.83 -11.73
C ASN A 156 -0.86 -20.46 -11.35
N VAL A 157 -0.09 -20.94 -12.34
CA VAL A 157 1.27 -21.46 -12.11
C VAL A 157 2.20 -20.37 -11.54
N ALA A 158 2.10 -19.15 -12.05
CA ALA A 158 2.89 -18.01 -11.52
C ALA A 158 2.50 -17.67 -10.09
N ILE A 159 1.20 -17.63 -9.77
CA ILE A 159 0.67 -17.40 -8.43
C ILE A 159 1.16 -18.48 -7.45
N GLN A 160 1.11 -19.74 -7.85
CA GLN A 160 1.59 -20.86 -7.02
C GLN A 160 3.08 -20.75 -6.70
N LYS A 161 3.90 -20.43 -7.71
CA LYS A 161 5.33 -20.21 -7.53
C LYS A 161 5.61 -19.03 -6.59
N ALA A 162 4.86 -17.94 -6.73
CA ALA A 162 4.97 -16.79 -5.84
C ALA A 162 4.57 -17.15 -4.40
N ALA A 163 3.45 -17.86 -4.22
CA ALA A 163 2.99 -18.32 -2.91
C ALA A 163 4.01 -19.25 -2.22
N THR A 164 4.60 -20.18 -2.97
CA THR A 164 5.65 -21.06 -2.44
C THR A 164 6.86 -20.26 -1.98
N GLN A 165 7.33 -19.28 -2.78
CA GLN A 165 8.46 -18.44 -2.42
C GLN A 165 8.18 -17.58 -1.18
N LEU A 166 6.97 -16.99 -1.09
CA LEU A 166 6.53 -16.24 0.09
C LEU A 166 6.53 -17.11 1.34
N LYS A 167 5.99 -18.32 1.27
CA LYS A 167 6.00 -19.28 2.40
C LYS A 167 7.42 -19.68 2.82
N THR A 168 8.30 -19.90 1.86
CA THR A 168 9.70 -20.27 2.13
C THR A 168 10.46 -19.12 2.81
N ALA A 169 10.22 -17.87 2.40
CA ALA A 169 10.84 -16.70 3.01
C ALA A 169 10.23 -16.34 4.39
N GLY A 170 8.98 -16.74 4.65
CA GLY A 170 8.30 -16.54 5.95
C GLY A 170 8.27 -15.08 6.37
N SER A 171 8.85 -14.76 7.54
CA SER A 171 8.83 -13.40 8.09
C SER A 171 9.59 -12.37 7.24
N LYS A 172 10.46 -12.82 6.33
CA LYS A 172 11.19 -11.96 5.38
C LYS A 172 10.48 -11.80 4.03
N ALA A 173 9.21 -12.18 3.96
CA ALA A 173 8.38 -11.99 2.79
C ALA A 173 7.42 -10.83 2.99
N VAL A 174 7.05 -10.17 1.88
CA VAL A 174 6.02 -9.12 1.88
C VAL A 174 5.17 -9.16 0.63
N VAL A 175 3.87 -8.91 0.81
CA VAL A 175 2.92 -8.70 -0.27
C VAL A 175 2.46 -7.25 -0.26
N LEU A 176 2.58 -6.58 -1.40
CA LEU A 176 2.15 -5.20 -1.63
C LEU A 176 1.01 -5.21 -2.63
N THR A 177 0.06 -4.27 -2.48
CA THR A 177 -0.97 -4.07 -3.50
C THR A 177 -1.22 -2.59 -3.78
N GLY A 178 -1.38 -2.26 -5.07
CA GLY A 178 -1.79 -0.94 -5.54
C GLY A 178 -3.28 -0.85 -5.87
N ILE A 179 -4.05 -1.90 -5.58
CA ILE A 179 -5.47 -1.96 -5.88
C ILE A 179 -6.21 -1.04 -4.91
N GLN A 180 -6.96 -0.07 -5.45
CA GLN A 180 -7.74 0.91 -4.68
C GLN A 180 -9.11 0.33 -4.30
N ASP A 181 -9.08 -0.82 -3.63
CA ASP A 181 -10.23 -1.51 -3.04
C ASP A 181 -9.89 -1.94 -1.62
N LYS A 182 -10.75 -1.62 -0.66
CA LYS A 182 -10.54 -1.90 0.76
C LYS A 182 -10.33 -3.39 1.03
N ASN A 183 -11.09 -4.27 0.39
CA ASN A 183 -10.99 -5.72 0.61
C ASN A 183 -9.68 -6.27 0.05
N ALA A 184 -9.21 -5.75 -1.10
CA ALA A 184 -7.91 -6.10 -1.66
C ALA A 184 -6.76 -5.69 -0.71
N GLN A 185 -6.85 -4.50 -0.12
CA GLN A 185 -5.87 -4.03 0.87
C GLN A 185 -5.89 -4.91 2.14
N ILE A 186 -7.09 -5.29 2.63
CA ILE A 186 -7.24 -6.23 3.76
C ILE A 186 -6.59 -7.57 3.43
N LEU A 187 -6.80 -8.12 2.22
CA LEU A 187 -6.19 -9.39 1.83
C LEU A 187 -4.66 -9.32 1.84
N ALA A 188 -4.06 -8.24 1.32
CA ALA A 188 -2.62 -8.06 1.35
C ALA A 188 -2.08 -7.99 2.80
N LEU A 189 -2.74 -7.22 3.67
CA LEU A 189 -2.40 -7.15 5.10
C LEU A 189 -2.57 -8.50 5.81
N ALA A 190 -3.64 -9.25 5.49
CA ALA A 190 -3.89 -10.57 6.06
C ALA A 190 -2.84 -11.61 5.63
N ILE A 191 -2.37 -11.56 4.38
CA ILE A 191 -1.26 -12.38 3.91
C ILE A 191 0.02 -12.04 4.70
N ASN A 192 0.36 -10.76 4.82
CA ASN A 192 1.54 -10.32 5.56
C ASN A 192 1.47 -10.74 7.05
N LYS A 193 0.28 -10.65 7.65
CA LYS A 193 0.04 -11.14 9.02
C LYS A 193 0.23 -12.65 9.13
N ALA A 194 -0.29 -13.44 8.19
CA ALA A 194 -0.15 -14.90 8.16
C ALA A 194 1.33 -15.35 7.96
N LEU A 195 2.11 -14.57 7.23
CA LEU A 195 3.55 -14.78 7.05
C LEU A 195 4.38 -14.30 8.25
N ASN A 196 3.76 -13.61 9.23
CA ASN A 196 4.44 -12.89 10.32
C ASN A 196 5.51 -11.94 9.78
N SER A 197 5.16 -11.18 8.73
CA SER A 197 6.12 -10.35 8.00
C SER A 197 6.74 -9.27 8.88
N GLU A 198 8.07 -9.32 9.05
CA GLU A 198 8.87 -8.28 9.70
C GLU A 198 9.20 -7.10 8.77
N VAL A 199 8.83 -7.24 7.49
CA VAL A 199 8.99 -6.18 6.47
C VAL A 199 7.89 -5.14 6.59
N LEU A 200 6.68 -5.55 7.02
CA LEU A 200 5.56 -4.65 7.29
C LEU A 200 5.74 -4.01 8.68
N GLU A 201 6.00 -2.71 8.72
CA GLU A 201 6.19 -1.95 9.96
C GLU A 201 4.88 -1.26 10.36
N VAL A 202 4.12 -1.88 11.27
CA VAL A 202 2.80 -1.38 11.71
C VAL A 202 2.87 -0.22 12.70
N SER A 203 4.00 -0.03 13.37
CA SER A 203 4.23 1.07 14.32
C SER A 203 4.75 2.34 13.64
N ALA A 204 5.40 2.21 12.48
CA ALA A 204 5.89 3.32 11.69
C ALA A 204 4.83 3.70 10.64
N THR A 205 3.97 4.66 10.97
CA THR A 205 2.83 5.02 10.11
C THR A 205 3.02 6.36 9.41
N LYS A 206 2.45 6.46 8.21
CA LYS A 206 2.41 7.67 7.39
C LYS A 206 0.97 8.21 7.32
N ASN A 207 0.82 9.53 7.38
CA ASN A 207 -0.47 10.21 7.24
C ASN A 207 -0.47 11.10 6.01
N ILE A 208 -0.74 10.50 4.85
CA ILE A 208 -0.80 11.17 3.55
C ILE A 208 -2.08 10.76 2.82
N ARG A 209 -2.57 11.61 1.91
CA ARG A 209 -3.70 11.34 1.01
C ARG A 209 -4.91 10.74 1.73
N LYS A 210 -5.31 11.40 2.83
CA LYS A 210 -6.40 10.93 3.71
C LYS A 210 -7.80 11.20 3.15
N GLY A 211 -7.91 12.22 2.31
CA GLY A 211 -9.16 12.75 1.78
C GLY A 211 -9.80 11.93 0.68
#